data_45fb02aa47e81968d87880db857f1c5a
#
_entry.id   45fb02aa47e81968d87880db857f1c5a
#
_cell.length_a   1.000
_cell.length_b   1.000
_cell.length_c   1.000
_cell.angle_alpha   90.00
_cell.angle_beta   90.00
_cell.angle_gamma   90.00
#
_symmetry.space_group_name_H-M   'P 1'
#
loop_
_entity.id
_entity.type
_entity.pdbx_description
1 polymer ?
#
loop_
_entity_poly.entity_id
_entity_poly.type
_entity_poly.pdbx_seq_one_letter_code
_entity_poly.pdbx_strand_id
1 'polypeptide(L)'
;MKNYSITIETGEHAGETVWVHRSIAVAGFIFCRINNEWCVLANQRGEGAPDFQGYWNCPCGYLDFDETLAEACSREIYEETGVKIEPSRFP
;
A
#
# COMPACT_ATOMS: atom_id res chain seq x y z
N MET A 1 -3.98 -11.86 0.48
CA MET A 1 -2.56 -11.56 0.61
C MET A 1 -1.74 -12.54 -0.20
N LYS A 2 -0.75 -12.06 -0.90
CA LYS A 2 0.05 -12.88 -1.84
C LYS A 2 1.46 -13.18 -1.35
N ASN A 3 1.84 -12.65 -0.22
CA ASN A 3 3.13 -12.97 0.39
C ASN A 3 3.06 -14.30 1.13
N TYR A 4 4.15 -14.94 1.30
CA TYR A 4 4.20 -16.22 1.99
C TYR A 4 5.35 -16.22 3.00
N SER A 5 5.30 -17.19 3.91
CA SER A 5 6.32 -17.35 4.92
C SER A 5 7.08 -18.65 4.71
N ILE A 6 8.30 -18.66 5.20
CA ILE A 6 9.10 -19.88 5.30
C ILE A 6 9.58 -20.04 6.74
N THR A 7 9.74 -21.27 7.16
CA THR A 7 10.29 -21.58 8.49
C THR A 7 11.73 -22.01 8.32
N ILE A 8 12.62 -21.43 9.10
CA ILE A 8 14.04 -21.81 9.10
C ILE A 8 14.17 -23.18 9.73
N GLU A 9 14.74 -24.13 8.99
CA GLU A 9 14.78 -25.52 9.45
C GLU A 9 16.00 -25.86 10.29
N THR A 10 17.13 -25.19 10.07
CA THR A 10 18.40 -25.52 10.74
C THR A 10 19.11 -24.27 11.21
N GLY A 11 20.04 -24.42 12.15
CA GLY A 11 20.89 -23.36 12.64
C GLY A 11 20.32 -22.66 13.87
N GLU A 12 20.96 -21.56 14.22
CA GLU A 12 20.63 -20.78 15.42
C GLU A 12 19.19 -20.27 15.42
N HIS A 13 18.66 -19.96 14.23
CA HIS A 13 17.30 -19.39 14.08
C HIS A 13 16.27 -20.45 13.67
N ALA A 14 16.58 -21.75 13.85
CA ALA A 14 15.66 -22.82 13.51
C ALA A 14 14.33 -22.64 14.25
N GLY A 15 13.22 -22.82 13.54
CA GLY A 15 11.87 -22.65 14.08
C GLY A 15 11.32 -21.25 13.91
N GLU A 16 12.13 -20.27 13.56
CA GLU A 16 11.65 -18.92 13.30
C GLU A 16 11.00 -18.81 11.93
N THR A 17 9.98 -17.98 11.84
CA THR A 17 9.26 -17.72 10.60
C THR A 17 9.78 -16.45 9.96
N VAL A 18 10.11 -16.53 8.68
CA VAL A 18 10.53 -15.40 7.86
C VAL A 18 9.46 -15.15 6.79
N TRP A 19 9.02 -13.92 6.69
CA TRP A 19 8.08 -13.54 5.66
C TRP A 19 8.81 -13.15 4.39
N VAL A 20 8.34 -13.69 3.27
CA VAL A 20 8.88 -13.40 1.95
C VAL A 20 7.91 -12.49 1.24
N HIS A 21 8.36 -11.30 0.89
CA HIS A 21 7.54 -10.34 0.17
C HIS A 21 8.40 -9.44 -0.71
N ARG A 22 7.74 -8.76 -1.63
CA ARG A 22 8.41 -7.74 -2.44
C ARG A 22 8.58 -6.48 -1.59
N SER A 23 9.80 -5.99 -1.51
CA SER A 23 10.11 -4.75 -0.79
C SER A 23 9.90 -3.53 -1.67
N ILE A 24 8.82 -3.54 -2.47
CA ILE A 24 8.45 -2.46 -3.37
C ILE A 24 7.14 -1.89 -2.88
N ALA A 25 7.10 -0.59 -2.67
CA ALA A 25 5.88 0.12 -2.32
C ALA A 25 5.45 1.01 -3.48
N VAL A 26 4.15 1.26 -3.55
CA VAL A 26 3.56 2.21 -4.49
C VAL A 26 2.89 3.33 -3.70
N ALA A 27 2.87 4.53 -4.28
CA ALA A 27 2.14 5.65 -3.73
C ALA A 27 1.29 6.26 -4.85
N GLY A 28 0.03 6.49 -4.57
CA GLY A 28 -0.91 7.03 -5.55
C GLY A 28 -1.15 8.52 -5.35
N PHE A 29 -0.95 9.28 -6.40
CA PHE A 29 -1.25 10.71 -6.42
C PHE A 29 -2.49 10.91 -7.29
N ILE A 30 -3.63 11.15 -6.65
CA ILE A 30 -4.91 11.34 -7.31
C ILE A 30 -5.26 12.81 -7.26
N PHE A 31 -5.27 13.45 -8.41
CA PHE A 31 -5.61 14.85 -8.53
C PHE A 31 -7.08 15.01 -8.90
N CYS A 32 -7.78 15.89 -8.22
CA CYS A 32 -9.18 16.20 -8.51
C CYS A 32 -9.42 17.70 -8.40
N ARG A 33 -10.48 18.16 -9.04
CA ARG A 33 -10.88 19.57 -8.93
C ARG A 33 -12.15 19.67 -8.08
N ILE A 34 -12.08 20.49 -7.06
CA ILE A 34 -13.20 20.77 -6.16
C ILE A 34 -13.32 22.29 -6.05
N ASN A 35 -14.48 22.83 -6.38
CA ASN A 35 -14.73 24.29 -6.36
C ASN A 35 -13.66 25.06 -7.15
N ASN A 36 -13.29 24.56 -8.33
CA ASN A 36 -12.28 25.14 -9.22
C ASN A 36 -10.85 25.14 -8.68
N GLU A 37 -10.59 24.42 -7.60
CA GLU A 37 -9.24 24.24 -7.06
C GLU A 37 -8.73 22.83 -7.30
N TRP A 38 -7.46 22.70 -7.63
CA TRP A 38 -6.81 21.41 -7.72
C TRP A 38 -6.49 20.89 -6.33
N CYS A 39 -6.91 19.67 -6.07
CA CYS A 39 -6.70 18.99 -4.79
C CYS A 39 -6.04 17.65 -5.03
N VAL A 40 -5.33 17.14 -4.05
CA VAL A 40 -4.78 15.79 -4.06
C VAL A 40 -5.49 14.97 -2.99
N LEU A 41 -5.84 13.73 -3.34
CA LEU A 41 -6.45 12.81 -2.40
C LEU A 41 -5.40 12.39 -1.35
N ALA A 42 -5.76 12.52 -0.09
CA ALA A 42 -4.89 12.13 1.00
C ALA A 42 -5.69 11.39 2.07
N ASN A 43 -5.02 10.57 2.84
CA ASN A 43 -5.63 9.92 4.00
C ASN A 43 -4.83 10.25 5.25
N GLN A 44 -5.52 10.28 6.38
CA GLN A 44 -4.90 10.56 7.66
C GLN A 44 -4.60 9.24 8.38
N ARG A 45 -3.39 9.10 8.87
CA ARG A 45 -3.00 7.90 9.61
C ARG A 45 -3.77 7.85 10.93
N GLY A 46 -4.37 6.70 11.20
CA GLY A 46 -5.22 6.49 12.36
C GLY A 46 -4.43 6.20 13.64
N GLU A 47 -5.18 6.06 14.73
CA GLU A 47 -4.60 5.75 16.05
C GLU A 47 -3.94 4.38 16.11
N GLY A 48 -4.37 3.45 15.25
CA GLY A 48 -3.78 2.10 15.19
C GLY A 48 -2.47 2.03 14.40
N ALA A 49 -2.02 3.11 13.79
CA ALA A 49 -0.77 3.13 13.04
C ALA A 49 0.43 2.98 13.99
N PRO A 50 1.48 2.23 13.59
CA PRO A 50 2.65 2.05 14.46
C PRO A 50 3.45 3.33 14.66
N ASP A 51 3.33 4.30 13.76
CA ASP A 51 4.05 5.56 13.81
C ASP A 51 3.25 6.67 13.13
N PHE A 52 3.66 7.90 13.32
CA PHE A 52 3.11 9.09 12.65
C PHE A 52 1.59 9.18 12.68
N GLN A 53 0.98 8.81 13.81
CA GLN A 53 -0.47 8.90 14.00
C GLN A 53 -0.94 10.34 13.76
N GLY A 54 -2.07 10.49 13.05
CA GLY A 54 -2.62 11.79 12.75
C GLY A 54 -1.97 12.52 11.58
N TYR A 55 -0.86 12.01 11.05
CA TYR A 55 -0.20 12.60 9.88
C TYR A 55 -0.96 12.27 8.61
N TRP A 56 -0.90 13.18 7.66
CA TRP A 56 -1.51 13.01 6.35
C TRP A 56 -0.51 12.45 5.35
N ASN A 57 -0.95 11.51 4.52
CA ASN A 57 -0.13 10.97 3.45
C ASN A 57 -1.00 10.63 2.24
N CYS A 58 -0.37 10.44 1.10
CA CYS A 58 -1.07 9.89 -0.06
C CYS A 58 -1.28 8.38 0.14
N PRO A 59 -2.30 7.78 -0.49
CA PRO A 59 -2.49 6.34 -0.42
C PRO A 59 -1.25 5.60 -0.90
N CYS A 60 -0.79 4.64 -0.12
CA CYS A 60 0.42 3.87 -0.45
C CYS A 60 0.40 2.52 0.24
N GLY A 61 1.22 1.61 -0.25
CA GLY A 61 1.37 0.30 0.32
C GLY A 61 2.31 -0.57 -0.48
N TYR A 62 2.51 -1.78 0.00
CA TYR A 62 3.42 -2.73 -0.66
C TYR A 62 2.76 -3.43 -1.83
N LEU A 63 3.59 -3.76 -2.79
CA LEU A 63 3.22 -4.54 -3.96
C LEU A 63 3.10 -6.01 -3.58
N ASP A 64 1.99 -6.63 -3.93
CA ASP A 64 1.83 -8.08 -3.81
C ASP A 64 2.53 -8.80 -4.96
N PHE A 65 2.81 -10.11 -4.79
CA PHE A 65 3.62 -10.87 -5.73
C PHE A 65 3.04 -10.94 -7.14
N ASP A 66 1.74 -10.98 -7.27
CA ASP A 66 1.07 -11.21 -8.54
C ASP A 66 0.34 -9.98 -9.08
N GLU A 67 0.69 -8.80 -8.63
CA GLU A 67 0.09 -7.57 -9.15
C GLU A 67 1.12 -6.68 -9.87
N THR A 68 0.62 -5.92 -10.82
CA THR A 68 1.39 -4.84 -11.44
C THR A 68 1.40 -3.63 -10.50
N LEU A 69 2.27 -2.66 -10.79
CA LEU A 69 2.32 -1.42 -10.02
C LEU A 69 0.97 -0.68 -10.06
N ALA A 70 0.32 -0.64 -11.22
CA ALA A 70 -0.98 0.01 -11.37
C ALA A 70 -2.07 -0.71 -10.58
N GLU A 71 -2.07 -2.04 -10.60
CA GLU A 71 -3.02 -2.84 -9.82
C GLU A 71 -2.82 -2.63 -8.32
N ALA A 72 -1.58 -2.61 -7.86
CA ALA A 72 -1.26 -2.35 -6.45
C ALA A 72 -1.73 -0.97 -6.03
N CYS A 73 -1.47 0.04 -6.85
CA CYS A 73 -1.87 1.41 -6.57
C CYS A 73 -3.39 1.53 -6.49
N SER A 74 -4.10 0.93 -7.44
CA SER A 74 -5.57 0.89 -7.45
C SER A 74 -6.12 0.24 -6.19
N ARG A 75 -5.56 -0.89 -5.81
CA ARG A 75 -5.98 -1.63 -4.60
C ARG A 75 -5.75 -0.82 -3.34
N GLU A 76 -4.56 -0.25 -3.17
CA GLU A 76 -4.22 0.51 -1.96
C GLU A 76 -5.09 1.78 -1.84
N ILE A 77 -5.35 2.47 -2.94
CA ILE A 77 -6.23 3.63 -2.92
C ILE A 77 -7.64 3.22 -2.45
N TYR A 78 -8.14 2.12 -2.99
CA TYR A 78 -9.46 1.63 -2.60
C TYR A 78 -9.53 1.21 -1.13
N GLU A 79 -8.53 0.47 -0.66
CA GLU A 79 -8.48 0.00 0.73
C GLU A 79 -8.40 1.17 1.72
N GLU A 80 -7.66 2.21 1.37
CA GLU A 80 -7.41 3.31 2.31
C GLU A 80 -8.44 4.43 2.21
N THR A 81 -9.07 4.63 1.06
CA THR A 81 -9.96 5.78 0.85
C THR A 81 -11.35 5.42 0.36
N GLY A 82 -11.55 4.19 -0.11
CA GLY A 82 -12.81 3.77 -0.72
C GLY A 82 -13.00 4.26 -2.16
N VAL A 83 -12.03 4.98 -2.72
CA VAL A 83 -12.11 5.50 -4.09
C VAL A 83 -11.63 4.44 -5.05
N LYS A 84 -12.44 4.13 -6.06
CA LYS A 84 -12.10 3.12 -7.05
C LYS A 84 -11.52 3.78 -8.31
N ILE A 85 -10.28 3.46 -8.62
CA ILE A 85 -9.59 3.93 -9.82
C ILE A 85 -9.18 2.70 -10.62
N GLU A 86 -9.58 2.63 -11.89
CA GLU A 86 -9.18 1.52 -12.73
C GLU A 86 -7.67 1.55 -12.98
N PRO A 87 -6.98 0.39 -12.92
CA PRO A 87 -5.52 0.35 -13.13
C PRO A 87 -5.05 0.99 -14.43
N SER A 88 -5.86 0.92 -15.47
CA SER A 88 -5.54 1.52 -16.78
C SER A 88 -5.46 3.05 -16.75
N ARG A 89 -5.93 3.69 -15.68
CA ARG A 89 -5.87 5.15 -15.55
C ARG A 89 -4.50 5.64 -15.09
N PHE A 90 -3.65 4.76 -14.60
CA PHE A 90 -2.29 5.11 -14.21
C PHE A 90 -1.36 5.05 -15.42
N PRO A 91 -0.43 5.99 -15.53
CA PRO A 91 0.52 6.01 -16.66
C PRO A 91 1.51 4.84 -16.63
#